data_2c1e65004fb50e12877ddfa541f0bda4
#
_entry.id   2c1e65004fb50e12877ddfa541f0bda4
#
_cell.length_a   1.000
_cell.length_b   1.000
_cell.length_c   1.000
_cell.angle_alpha   90.00
_cell.angle_beta   90.00
_cell.angle_gamma   90.00
#
_symmetry.space_group_name_H-M   'P 1'
#
loop_
_entity.id
_entity.type
_entity.pdbx_description
1 polymer ?
#
loop_
_entity_poly.entity_id
_entity_poly.type
_entity_poly.pdbx_seq_one_letter_code
_entity_poly.pdbx_strand_id
1 'polypeptide(L)'
;NTYDIAAKHAIESLENQDIEVDVKIVEKVSYDSVEEVSEMITPGTNVLGVGGGKVIDVAKLASYDKNVFFVSMPTTASHDGIVSPLASIKNPKTSTSAKAHAPIAVIADSKIIANSPFRLLSAGCADLISNFTAIKDWQLAHRLKNESYSESAASLSIMSAKMITDNVDSI
;
A
#
# COMPACT_ATOMS: atom_id res chain seq x y z
N ASN A 1 -15.90 -11.20 -2.40
CA ASN A 1 -15.28 -9.93 -2.01
C ASN A 1 -13.92 -10.19 -1.36
N THR A 2 -13.15 -9.16 -1.05
CA THR A 2 -11.81 -9.27 -0.46
C THR A 2 -11.81 -9.96 0.91
N TYR A 3 -12.87 -9.79 1.68
CA TYR A 3 -13.03 -10.45 2.98
C TYR A 3 -13.01 -11.97 2.83
N ASP A 4 -13.83 -12.53 1.94
CA ASP A 4 -13.95 -13.98 1.74
C ASP A 4 -12.68 -14.59 1.11
N ILE A 5 -11.98 -13.82 0.27
CA ILE A 5 -10.82 -14.31 -0.50
C ILE A 5 -9.55 -14.33 0.36
N ALA A 6 -9.38 -13.37 1.26
CA ALA A 6 -8.13 -13.15 1.98
C ALA A 6 -8.31 -12.93 3.49
N ALA A 7 -9.17 -11.99 3.91
CA ALA A 7 -9.25 -11.58 5.31
C ALA A 7 -9.69 -12.73 6.22
N LYS A 8 -10.69 -13.50 5.80
CA LYS A 8 -11.17 -14.67 6.56
C LYS A 8 -10.06 -15.67 6.85
N HIS A 9 -9.24 -16.00 5.87
CA HIS A 9 -8.11 -16.93 6.07
C HIS A 9 -7.03 -16.35 6.99
N ALA A 10 -6.78 -15.04 6.90
CA ALA A 10 -5.85 -14.37 7.80
C ALA A 10 -6.35 -14.38 9.25
N ILE A 11 -7.65 -14.12 9.47
CA ILE A 11 -8.30 -14.19 10.78
C ILE A 11 -8.18 -15.60 11.36
N GLU A 12 -8.64 -16.61 10.63
CA GLU A 12 -8.57 -18.02 11.04
C GLU A 12 -7.13 -18.43 11.39
N SER A 13 -6.14 -17.97 10.63
CA SER A 13 -4.72 -18.27 10.89
C SER A 13 -4.21 -17.61 12.17
N LEU A 14 -4.63 -16.40 12.49
CA LEU A 14 -4.25 -15.68 13.71
C LEU A 14 -4.94 -16.27 14.95
N GLU A 15 -6.24 -16.54 14.87
CA GLU A 15 -7.00 -17.16 15.96
C GLU A 15 -6.47 -18.56 16.32
N ASN A 16 -6.02 -19.35 15.32
CA ASN A 16 -5.35 -20.64 15.54
C ASN A 16 -4.01 -20.53 16.28
N GLN A 17 -3.47 -19.35 16.43
CA GLN A 17 -2.26 -19.04 17.22
C GLN A 17 -2.59 -18.28 18.53
N ASP A 18 -3.84 -18.37 18.98
CA ASP A 18 -4.34 -17.68 20.18
C ASP A 18 -4.17 -16.15 20.14
N ILE A 19 -4.20 -15.54 18.92
CA ILE A 19 -4.18 -14.11 18.72
C ILE A 19 -5.61 -13.62 18.59
N GLU A 20 -6.02 -12.73 19.50
CA GLU A 20 -7.33 -12.05 19.43
C GLU A 20 -7.39 -11.08 18.25
N VAL A 21 -8.47 -11.10 17.49
CA VAL A 21 -8.63 -10.32 16.26
C VAL A 21 -9.92 -9.52 16.27
N ASP A 22 -9.79 -8.20 16.23
CA ASP A 22 -10.91 -7.29 15.95
C ASP A 22 -10.94 -6.92 14.46
N VAL A 23 -12.11 -6.93 13.85
CA VAL A 23 -12.28 -6.74 12.41
C VAL A 23 -13.05 -5.46 12.09
N LYS A 24 -12.46 -4.60 11.27
CA LYS A 24 -13.14 -3.44 10.67
C LYS A 24 -13.14 -3.53 9.16
N ILE A 25 -14.33 -3.47 8.56
CA ILE A 25 -14.47 -3.39 7.10
C ILE A 25 -14.41 -1.93 6.66
N VAL A 26 -13.48 -1.62 5.76
CA VAL A 26 -13.28 -0.29 5.20
C VAL A 26 -13.92 -0.19 3.82
N GLU A 27 -14.96 0.61 3.69
CA GLU A 27 -15.66 0.84 2.42
C GLU A 27 -15.12 2.06 1.65
N LYS A 28 -14.69 3.08 2.39
CA LYS A 28 -14.23 4.38 1.83
C LYS A 28 -12.85 4.74 2.34
N VAL A 29 -12.11 5.48 1.52
CA VAL A 29 -10.85 6.12 1.92
C VAL A 29 -11.14 7.54 2.36
N SER A 30 -11.32 7.74 3.65
CA SER A 30 -11.60 9.05 4.25
C SER A 30 -10.93 9.16 5.62
N TYR A 31 -10.78 10.39 6.12
CA TYR A 31 -10.30 10.60 7.48
C TYR A 31 -11.26 10.02 8.53
N ASP A 32 -12.57 10.04 8.29
CA ASP A 32 -13.55 9.41 9.18
C ASP A 32 -13.28 7.90 9.31
N SER A 33 -12.98 7.21 8.19
CA SER A 33 -12.62 5.79 8.23
C SER A 33 -11.30 5.53 8.96
N VAL A 34 -10.35 6.46 8.88
CA VAL A 34 -9.09 6.40 9.66
C VAL A 34 -9.38 6.55 11.14
N GLU A 35 -10.22 7.50 11.53
CA GLU A 35 -10.63 7.75 12.91
C GLU A 35 -11.35 6.53 13.50
N GLU A 36 -12.34 5.97 12.79
CA GLU A 36 -13.04 4.76 13.19
C GLU A 36 -12.11 3.57 13.44
N VAL A 37 -11.11 3.35 12.57
CA VAL A 37 -10.10 2.30 12.78
C VAL A 37 -9.19 2.65 13.96
N SER A 38 -8.79 3.92 14.08
CA SER A 38 -7.92 4.40 15.17
C SER A 38 -8.55 4.22 16.55
N GLU A 39 -9.88 4.38 16.66
CA GLU A 39 -10.59 4.19 17.92
C GLU A 39 -10.58 2.74 18.42
N MET A 40 -10.46 1.76 17.51
CA MET A 40 -10.35 0.34 17.86
C MET A 40 -8.95 -0.06 18.34
N ILE A 41 -7.93 0.75 18.01
CA ILE A 41 -6.54 0.44 18.36
C ILE A 41 -6.28 0.74 19.83
N THR A 42 -6.01 -0.28 20.60
CA THR A 42 -5.65 -0.21 22.02
C THR A 42 -4.16 -0.48 22.24
N PRO A 43 -3.59 -0.16 23.41
CA PRO A 43 -2.20 -0.48 23.74
C PRO A 43 -1.90 -1.99 23.59
N GLY A 44 -0.85 -2.32 22.82
CA GLY A 44 -0.47 -3.71 22.52
C GLY A 44 -1.10 -4.29 21.26
N THR A 45 -2.05 -3.60 20.64
CA THR A 45 -2.62 -3.98 19.35
C THR A 45 -1.69 -3.61 18.20
N ASN A 46 -1.69 -4.41 17.13
CA ASN A 46 -1.05 -4.09 15.86
C ASN A 46 -2.08 -4.11 14.74
N VAL A 47 -1.80 -3.47 13.62
CA VAL A 47 -2.73 -3.35 12.51
C VAL A 47 -2.31 -4.23 11.35
N LEU A 48 -3.20 -5.10 10.90
CA LEU A 48 -3.08 -5.85 9.65
C LEU A 48 -4.07 -5.30 8.62
N GLY A 49 -3.58 -4.66 7.58
CA GLY A 49 -4.40 -4.19 6.46
C GLY A 49 -4.52 -5.25 5.38
N VAL A 50 -5.70 -5.88 5.23
CA VAL A 50 -5.95 -6.94 4.23
C VAL A 50 -6.84 -6.38 3.13
N GLY A 51 -6.31 -6.15 1.94
CA GLY A 51 -7.12 -5.64 0.84
C GLY A 51 -6.36 -4.92 -0.26
N GLY A 52 -7.08 -4.17 -1.08
CA GLY A 52 -6.49 -3.26 -2.06
C GLY A 52 -6.02 -1.95 -1.42
N GLY A 53 -5.47 -1.05 -2.23
CA GLY A 53 -4.87 0.20 -1.78
C GLY A 53 -5.72 1.03 -0.81
N LYS A 54 -7.05 1.00 -0.96
CA LYS A 54 -7.97 1.70 -0.05
C LYS A 54 -7.83 1.25 1.40
N VAL A 55 -7.86 -0.06 1.62
CA VAL A 55 -7.77 -0.66 2.96
C VAL A 55 -6.37 -0.45 3.51
N ILE A 56 -5.35 -0.66 2.66
CA ILE A 56 -3.93 -0.46 3.03
C ILE A 56 -3.68 0.98 3.49
N ASP A 57 -4.19 1.97 2.78
CA ASP A 57 -3.94 3.38 3.11
C ASP A 57 -4.63 3.80 4.43
N VAL A 58 -5.88 3.36 4.65
CA VAL A 58 -6.59 3.63 5.92
C VAL A 58 -5.90 2.94 7.09
N ALA A 59 -5.56 1.65 6.96
CA ALA A 59 -4.89 0.88 8.00
C ALA A 59 -3.50 1.45 8.34
N LYS A 60 -2.74 1.84 7.31
CA LYS A 60 -1.43 2.47 7.43
C LYS A 60 -1.50 3.79 8.22
N LEU A 61 -2.46 4.65 7.87
CA LEU A 61 -2.58 5.96 8.54
C LEU A 61 -3.07 5.81 9.98
N ALA A 62 -4.08 4.95 10.22
CA ALA A 62 -4.56 4.68 11.57
C ALA A 62 -3.46 4.11 12.49
N SER A 63 -2.64 3.19 11.96
CA SER A 63 -1.48 2.65 12.71
C SER A 63 -0.42 3.72 13.00
N TYR A 64 -0.19 4.63 12.06
CA TYR A 64 0.73 5.75 12.23
C TYR A 64 0.24 6.72 13.30
N ASP A 65 -1.02 7.09 13.29
CA ASP A 65 -1.63 8.01 14.25
C ASP A 65 -1.59 7.44 15.68
N LYS A 66 -1.69 6.13 15.83
CA LYS A 66 -1.60 5.43 17.12
C LYS A 66 -0.20 4.93 17.48
N ASN A 67 0.77 5.12 16.58
CA ASN A 67 2.16 4.67 16.79
C ASN A 67 2.27 3.17 17.11
N VAL A 68 1.54 2.33 16.36
CA VAL A 68 1.57 0.86 16.43
C VAL A 68 2.12 0.26 15.14
N PHE A 69 2.52 -1.01 15.18
CA PHE A 69 3.03 -1.68 13.99
C PHE A 69 1.92 -1.94 12.96
N PHE A 70 2.32 -1.79 11.70
CA PHE A 70 1.47 -2.04 10.55
C PHE A 70 2.07 -3.15 9.67
N VAL A 71 1.23 -4.13 9.32
CA VAL A 71 1.51 -5.18 8.34
C VAL A 71 0.59 -4.99 7.14
N SER A 72 1.15 -5.01 5.94
CA SER A 72 0.40 -4.89 4.68
C SER A 72 0.15 -6.28 4.09
N MET A 73 -1.11 -6.65 3.85
CA MET A 73 -1.50 -7.86 3.12
C MET A 73 -2.32 -7.48 1.87
N PRO A 74 -1.64 -7.10 0.78
CA PRO A 74 -2.32 -6.65 -0.43
C PRO A 74 -3.00 -7.82 -1.16
N THR A 75 -4.22 -7.58 -1.63
CA THR A 75 -4.96 -8.52 -2.50
C THR A 75 -4.86 -8.17 -3.97
N THR A 76 -4.19 -7.07 -4.30
CA THR A 76 -3.92 -6.60 -5.66
C THR A 76 -2.58 -5.90 -5.71
N ALA A 77 -1.87 -5.98 -6.84
CA ALA A 77 -0.64 -5.24 -7.09
C ALA A 77 -0.93 -4.01 -7.99
N SER A 78 -1.81 -3.11 -7.54
CA SER A 78 -2.29 -1.99 -8.35
C SER A 78 -1.45 -0.71 -8.27
N HIS A 79 -0.58 -0.59 -7.29
CA HIS A 79 0.35 0.54 -7.09
C HIS A 79 1.37 0.23 -5.97
N ASP A 80 2.43 1.00 -5.87
CA ASP A 80 3.51 0.84 -4.89
C ASP A 80 3.13 1.22 -3.44
N GLY A 81 1.97 1.84 -3.24
CA GLY A 81 1.47 2.24 -1.92
C GLY A 81 1.35 1.09 -0.91
N ILE A 82 1.42 -0.17 -1.36
CA ILE A 82 1.45 -1.35 -0.48
C ILE A 82 2.69 -1.43 0.41
N VAL A 83 3.77 -0.74 0.07
CA VAL A 83 5.04 -0.72 0.82
C VAL A 83 5.51 0.68 1.19
N SER A 84 4.96 1.73 0.59
CA SER A 84 5.42 3.11 0.78
C SER A 84 5.03 3.69 2.14
N PRO A 85 5.77 4.69 2.66
CA PRO A 85 5.42 5.39 3.89
C PRO A 85 4.38 6.51 3.68
N LEU A 86 3.66 6.52 2.57
CA LEU A 86 2.63 7.49 2.24
C LEU A 86 1.28 6.81 2.12
N ALA A 87 0.22 7.51 2.50
CA ALA A 87 -1.16 7.10 2.32
C ALA A 87 -1.91 8.14 1.47
N SER A 88 -2.70 7.69 0.49
CA SER A 88 -3.52 8.56 -0.35
C SER A 88 -4.93 8.66 0.21
N ILE A 89 -5.24 9.75 0.92
CA ILE A 89 -6.56 9.97 1.51
C ILE A 89 -7.34 10.99 0.69
N LYS A 90 -8.57 10.65 0.36
CA LYS A 90 -9.49 11.53 -0.37
C LYS A 90 -10.22 12.46 0.61
N ASN A 91 -10.02 13.75 0.44
CA ASN A 91 -10.89 14.77 1.00
C ASN A 91 -11.91 15.18 -0.09
N PRO A 92 -13.14 15.63 0.23
CA PRO A 92 -14.14 16.05 -0.77
C PRO A 92 -13.65 17.04 -1.83
N LYS A 93 -12.58 17.79 -1.54
CA LYS A 93 -12.04 18.84 -2.43
C LYS A 93 -10.68 18.50 -3.05
N THR A 94 -9.92 17.56 -2.48
CA THR A 94 -8.55 17.25 -2.93
C THR A 94 -8.16 15.83 -2.55
N SER A 95 -7.34 15.17 -3.38
CA SER A 95 -6.59 13.99 -2.97
C SER A 95 -5.26 14.46 -2.39
N THR A 96 -4.99 14.14 -1.15
CA THR A 96 -3.73 14.52 -0.49
C THR A 96 -2.96 13.27 -0.08
N SER A 97 -1.66 13.29 -0.36
CA SER A 97 -0.74 12.30 0.22
C SER A 97 -0.45 12.67 1.67
N ALA A 98 -0.85 11.82 2.60
CA ALA A 98 -0.56 11.96 4.01
C ALA A 98 0.72 11.17 4.34
N LYS A 99 1.58 11.73 5.19
CA LYS A 99 2.73 11.03 5.72
C LYS A 99 2.27 9.97 6.72
N ALA A 100 2.83 8.78 6.60
CA ALA A 100 2.63 7.67 7.52
C ALA A 100 3.99 6.97 7.75
N HIS A 101 3.98 5.67 8.01
CA HIS A 101 5.20 4.84 8.05
C HIS A 101 5.06 3.65 7.07
N ALA A 102 6.20 3.14 6.62
CA ALA A 102 6.21 1.91 5.85
C ALA A 102 5.74 0.72 6.72
N PRO A 103 5.09 -0.30 6.15
CA PRO A 103 4.76 -1.51 6.87
C PRO A 103 6.04 -2.21 7.36
N ILE A 104 5.97 -2.84 8.55
CA ILE A 104 7.09 -3.66 9.06
C ILE A 104 7.22 -4.99 8.29
N ALA A 105 6.14 -5.44 7.65
CA ALA A 105 6.11 -6.60 6.79
C ALA A 105 5.05 -6.47 5.71
N VAL A 106 5.28 -7.16 4.58
CA VAL A 106 4.29 -7.31 3.50
C VAL A 106 4.04 -8.81 3.28
N ILE A 107 2.78 -9.22 3.36
CA ILE A 107 2.36 -10.59 3.08
C ILE A 107 1.65 -10.59 1.72
N ALA A 108 2.36 -10.98 0.67
CA ALA A 108 1.84 -11.01 -0.69
C ALA A 108 1.58 -12.45 -1.14
N ASP A 109 0.31 -12.86 -1.19
CA ASP A 109 -0.08 -14.14 -1.76
C ASP A 109 -0.22 -14.00 -3.27
N SER A 110 0.68 -14.65 -4.02
CA SER A 110 0.70 -14.58 -5.48
C SER A 110 -0.56 -15.14 -6.13
N LYS A 111 -1.23 -16.14 -5.52
CA LYS A 111 -2.48 -16.71 -6.05
C LYS A 111 -3.63 -15.71 -5.90
N ILE A 112 -3.71 -15.01 -4.77
CA ILE A 112 -4.72 -13.98 -4.54
C ILE A 112 -4.50 -12.82 -5.51
N ILE A 113 -3.26 -12.35 -5.64
CA ILE A 113 -2.91 -11.23 -6.51
C ILE A 113 -3.16 -11.57 -7.98
N ALA A 114 -2.77 -12.76 -8.44
CA ALA A 114 -2.98 -13.22 -9.82
C ALA A 114 -4.47 -13.34 -10.20
N ASN A 115 -5.35 -13.61 -9.23
CA ASN A 115 -6.80 -13.64 -9.45
C ASN A 115 -7.47 -12.26 -9.30
N SER A 116 -6.72 -11.21 -9.07
CA SER A 116 -7.29 -9.86 -9.01
C SER A 116 -7.71 -9.39 -10.42
N PRO A 117 -8.67 -8.44 -10.52
CA PRO A 117 -9.07 -7.92 -11.81
C PRO A 117 -7.89 -7.40 -12.64
N PHE A 118 -7.75 -7.84 -13.89
CA PHE A 118 -6.65 -7.47 -14.80
C PHE A 118 -6.39 -5.95 -14.86
N ARG A 119 -7.45 -5.14 -14.79
CA ARG A 119 -7.34 -3.67 -14.75
C ARG A 119 -6.48 -3.19 -13.56
N LEU A 120 -6.48 -3.88 -12.43
CA LEU A 120 -5.69 -3.50 -11.27
C LEU A 120 -4.22 -3.91 -11.43
N LEU A 121 -3.96 -5.06 -12.05
CA LEU A 121 -2.60 -5.47 -12.42
C LEU A 121 -2.01 -4.49 -13.44
N SER A 122 -2.77 -4.16 -14.49
CA SER A 122 -2.35 -3.16 -15.49
C SER A 122 -2.07 -1.80 -14.88
N ALA A 123 -2.85 -1.39 -13.86
CA ALA A 123 -2.60 -0.15 -13.14
C ALA A 123 -1.25 -0.19 -12.40
N GLY A 124 -0.91 -1.30 -11.75
CA GLY A 124 0.38 -1.48 -11.07
C GLY A 124 1.57 -1.49 -12.04
N CYS A 125 1.41 -2.13 -13.20
CA CYS A 125 2.42 -2.06 -14.26
C CYS A 125 2.63 -0.61 -14.74
N ALA A 126 1.55 0.14 -14.97
CA ALA A 126 1.63 1.54 -15.37
C ALA A 126 2.26 2.42 -14.29
N ASP A 127 1.96 2.15 -13.02
CA ASP A 127 2.55 2.84 -11.87
C ASP A 127 4.09 2.68 -11.88
N LEU A 128 4.58 1.45 -12.02
CA LEU A 128 6.03 1.19 -12.10
C LEU A 128 6.68 1.79 -13.35
N ILE A 129 6.04 1.71 -14.53
CA ILE A 129 6.55 2.29 -15.78
C ILE A 129 6.67 3.81 -15.68
N SER A 130 5.79 4.46 -14.92
CA SER A 130 5.83 5.91 -14.70
C SER A 130 7.14 6.39 -14.07
N ASN A 131 7.89 5.52 -13.41
CA ASN A 131 9.19 5.82 -12.82
C ASN A 131 10.21 6.31 -13.87
N PHE A 132 10.11 5.90 -15.14
CA PHE A 132 10.99 6.42 -16.19
C PHE A 132 10.86 7.94 -16.38
N THR A 133 9.64 8.47 -16.24
CA THR A 133 9.39 9.92 -16.33
C THR A 133 9.62 10.61 -15.01
N ALA A 134 9.17 10.03 -13.90
CA ALA A 134 9.32 10.60 -12.57
C ALA A 134 10.80 10.87 -12.21
N ILE A 135 11.71 9.97 -12.58
CA ILE A 135 13.15 10.18 -12.35
C ILE A 135 13.70 11.33 -13.17
N LYS A 136 13.26 11.51 -14.41
CA LYS A 136 13.68 12.65 -15.24
C LYS A 136 13.19 13.97 -14.67
N ASP A 137 11.97 14.00 -14.16
CA ASP A 137 11.42 15.17 -13.48
C ASP A 137 12.18 15.47 -12.19
N TRP A 138 12.54 14.43 -11.41
CA TRP A 138 13.36 14.59 -10.21
C TRP A 138 14.78 15.12 -10.53
N GLN A 139 15.41 14.59 -11.57
CA GLN A 139 16.70 15.09 -12.06
C GLN A 139 16.60 16.56 -12.50
N LEU A 140 15.50 16.95 -13.14
CA LEU A 140 15.26 18.34 -13.53
C LEU A 140 15.06 19.23 -12.29
N ALA A 141 14.28 18.80 -11.33
CA ALA A 141 14.07 19.51 -10.07
C ALA A 141 15.39 19.67 -9.27
N HIS A 142 16.23 18.62 -9.26
CA HIS A 142 17.56 18.70 -8.66
C HIS A 142 18.41 19.79 -9.34
N ARG A 143 18.45 19.84 -10.68
CA ARG A 143 19.25 20.83 -11.42
C ARG A 143 18.73 22.24 -11.30
N LEU A 144 17.40 22.44 -11.28
CA LEU A 144 16.77 23.76 -11.31
C LEU A 144 16.48 24.34 -9.93
N LYS A 145 16.21 23.47 -8.94
CA LYS A 145 15.76 23.89 -7.61
C LYS A 145 16.66 23.39 -6.49
N ASN A 146 17.78 22.71 -6.83
CA ASN A 146 18.66 22.09 -5.87
C ASN A 146 17.94 21.11 -4.92
N GLU A 147 16.90 20.41 -5.42
CA GLU A 147 16.20 19.39 -4.68
C GLU A 147 17.15 18.20 -4.43
N SER A 148 17.07 17.56 -3.26
CA SER A 148 17.91 16.41 -2.95
C SER A 148 17.65 15.28 -3.95
N TYR A 149 18.73 14.66 -4.48
CA TYR A 149 18.65 13.57 -5.45
C TYR A 149 19.54 12.40 -5.00
N SER A 150 19.02 11.18 -5.15
CA SER A 150 19.74 9.96 -4.83
C SER A 150 19.86 9.08 -6.07
N GLU A 151 21.10 8.91 -6.56
CA GLU A 151 21.44 8.01 -7.68
C GLU A 151 21.00 6.57 -7.40
N SER A 152 21.19 6.09 -6.17
CA SER A 152 20.80 4.73 -5.78
C SER A 152 19.29 4.53 -5.84
N ALA A 153 18.52 5.48 -5.30
CA ALA A 153 17.05 5.41 -5.35
C ALA A 153 16.53 5.48 -6.80
N ALA A 154 17.11 6.36 -7.62
CA ALA A 154 16.78 6.47 -9.03
C ALA A 154 17.07 5.18 -9.80
N SER A 155 18.23 4.56 -9.54
CA SER A 155 18.62 3.29 -10.17
C SER A 155 17.65 2.15 -9.80
N LEU A 156 17.24 2.03 -8.54
CA LEU A 156 16.27 1.03 -8.09
C LEU A 156 14.90 1.25 -8.74
N SER A 157 14.44 2.49 -8.83
CA SER A 157 13.17 2.83 -9.49
C SER A 157 13.19 2.52 -10.99
N ILE A 158 14.29 2.80 -11.69
CA ILE A 158 14.46 2.41 -13.10
C ILE A 158 14.48 0.88 -13.25
N MET A 159 15.14 0.17 -12.34
CA MET A 159 15.20 -1.29 -12.37
C MET A 159 13.79 -1.89 -12.24
N SER A 160 12.95 -1.40 -11.33
CA SER A 160 11.57 -1.88 -11.18
C SER A 160 10.73 -1.65 -12.43
N ALA A 161 10.85 -0.47 -13.07
CA ALA A 161 10.19 -0.19 -14.35
C ALA A 161 10.65 -1.12 -15.48
N LYS A 162 11.97 -1.40 -15.56
CA LYS A 162 12.53 -2.34 -16.54
C LYS A 162 12.04 -3.77 -16.32
N MET A 163 11.90 -4.23 -15.08
CA MET A 163 11.36 -5.56 -14.80
C MET A 163 9.99 -5.76 -15.43
N ILE A 164 9.15 -4.73 -15.47
CA ILE A 164 7.84 -4.81 -16.14
C ILE A 164 8.01 -4.82 -17.66
N THR A 165 8.79 -3.89 -18.24
CA THR A 165 8.94 -3.79 -19.70
C THR A 165 9.64 -4.99 -20.32
N ASP A 166 10.57 -5.62 -19.59
CA ASP A 166 11.34 -6.77 -20.07
C ASP A 166 10.55 -8.09 -19.95
N ASN A 167 9.45 -8.11 -19.20
CA ASN A 167 8.62 -9.30 -18.96
C ASN A 167 7.15 -9.12 -19.39
N VAL A 168 6.84 -8.15 -20.23
CA VAL A 168 5.47 -7.80 -20.62
C VAL A 168 4.68 -8.98 -21.20
N ASP A 169 5.34 -9.87 -21.93
CA ASP A 169 4.72 -11.07 -22.53
C ASP A 169 4.38 -12.16 -21.49
N SER A 170 4.84 -12.01 -20.25
CA SER A 170 4.63 -12.95 -19.15
C SER A 170 3.61 -12.44 -18.11
N ILE A 171 3.10 -11.23 -18.28
CA ILE A 171 2.12 -10.57 -17.43
C ILE A 171 0.72 -10.70 -18.03
#